data_258cbf40fae7722e65ed6bf8d9ec512e
#
_entry.id   258cbf40fae7722e65ed6bf8d9ec512e
#
_cell.length_a   1.000
_cell.length_b   1.000
_cell.length_c   1.000
_cell.angle_alpha   90.00
_cell.angle_beta   90.00
_cell.angle_gamma   90.00
#
_symmetry.space_group_name_H-M   'P 1'
#
loop_
_entity.id
_entity.type
_entity.pdbx_description
1 polymer ?
#
loop_
_entity_poly.entity_id
_entity_poly.type
_entity_poly.pdbx_seq_one_letter_code
_entity_poly.pdbx_strand_id
1 'polypeptide(L)'
;TGSTAYSLSCGGPIIHPQTQVNVITPISSHSLAVRPIVISNNDVLKIEVLSRNEKFLLTVDSERITLENPITLTISKENFTIKTTRFLKSDFYSVIREKLLWGIDLRNFETEN
;
A
#
# COMPACT_ATOMS: atom_id res chain seq x y z
N THR A 1 -7.36 2.81 -2.18
CA THR A 1 -5.99 3.01 -2.64
C THR A 1 -5.07 3.46 -1.50
N GLY A 2 -3.77 3.26 -1.65
CA GLY A 2 -2.75 3.67 -0.69
C GLY A 2 -2.50 2.68 0.44
N SER A 3 -1.77 3.13 1.49
CA SER A 3 -1.28 2.28 2.57
C SER A 3 -2.39 1.63 3.40
N THR A 4 -3.57 2.24 3.45
CA THR A 4 -4.74 1.73 4.20
C THR A 4 -5.65 0.80 3.37
N ALA A 5 -5.25 0.46 2.15
CA ALA A 5 -5.95 -0.46 1.27
C ALA A 5 -5.29 -1.86 1.26
N TYR A 6 -5.00 -2.41 0.09
CA TYR A 6 -4.45 -3.75 -0.06
C TYR A 6 -3.09 -3.93 0.63
N SER A 7 -2.24 -2.90 0.65
CA SER A 7 -0.96 -2.93 1.38
C SER A 7 -1.17 -3.24 2.87
N LEU A 8 -2.22 -2.67 3.49
CA LEU A 8 -2.53 -2.93 4.90
C LEU A 8 -2.87 -4.41 5.13
N SER A 9 -3.66 -5.03 4.26
CA SER A 9 -4.01 -6.46 4.35
C SER A 9 -2.81 -7.38 4.19
N CYS A 10 -1.74 -6.91 3.56
CA CYS A 10 -0.45 -7.60 3.42
C CYS A 10 0.55 -7.27 4.55
N GLY A 11 0.11 -6.60 5.62
CA GLY A 11 0.97 -6.22 6.74
C GLY A 11 1.79 -4.95 6.50
N GLY A 12 1.42 -4.13 5.51
CA GLY A 12 2.04 -2.83 5.26
C GLY A 12 1.70 -1.80 6.35
N PRO A 13 2.56 -0.79 6.56
CA PRO A 13 2.33 0.23 7.55
C PRO A 13 1.23 1.22 7.12
N ILE A 14 0.57 1.84 8.10
CA ILE A 14 -0.30 2.98 7.88
C ILE A 14 0.59 4.21 7.68
N ILE A 15 0.47 4.86 6.53
CA ILE A 15 1.25 6.04 6.16
C ILE A 15 0.34 7.27 6.14
N HIS A 16 0.77 8.34 6.80
CA HIS A 16 0.04 9.61 6.76
C HIS A 16 -0.01 10.16 5.32
N PRO A 17 -1.16 10.66 4.84
CA PRO A 17 -1.35 11.05 3.43
C PRO A 17 -0.42 12.16 2.93
N GLN A 18 0.12 12.98 3.84
CA GLN A 18 1.07 14.05 3.48
C GLN A 18 2.52 13.57 3.38
N THR A 19 2.79 12.31 3.75
CA THR A 19 4.15 11.76 3.70
C THR A 19 4.51 11.39 2.26
N GLN A 20 5.65 11.88 1.81
CA GLN A 20 6.12 11.70 0.43
C GLN A 20 6.96 10.42 0.30
N VAL A 21 6.30 9.27 0.35
CA VAL A 21 6.95 7.95 0.33
C VAL A 21 6.21 6.96 -0.57
N ASN A 22 6.93 5.94 -1.00
CA ASN A 22 6.41 4.72 -1.57
C ASN A 22 6.62 3.56 -0.59
N VAL A 23 5.73 2.59 -0.59
CA VAL A 23 5.82 1.39 0.24
C VAL A 23 5.88 0.16 -0.65
N ILE A 24 6.89 -0.67 -0.42
CA ILE A 24 7.04 -1.98 -1.06
C ILE A 24 6.60 -3.02 -0.03
N THR A 25 5.46 -3.66 -0.28
CA THR A 25 4.89 -4.65 0.63
C THR A 25 4.91 -6.03 -0.03
N PRO A 26 5.69 -6.99 0.47
CA PRO A 26 5.69 -8.36 -0.03
C PRO A 26 4.34 -9.03 0.23
N ILE A 27 3.85 -9.81 -0.76
CA ILE A 27 2.61 -10.55 -0.65
C ILE A 27 2.96 -12.04 -0.48
N SER A 28 2.43 -12.67 0.57
CA SER A 28 2.57 -14.11 0.82
C SER A 28 4.02 -14.60 0.75
N SER A 29 4.96 -13.83 1.32
CA SER A 29 6.36 -14.21 1.37
C SER A 29 6.56 -15.49 2.20
N HIS A 30 7.39 -16.42 1.69
CA HIS A 30 7.79 -17.62 2.44
C HIS A 30 8.76 -17.30 3.58
N SER A 31 9.42 -16.15 3.55
CA SER A 31 10.35 -15.73 4.60
C SER A 31 9.66 -14.91 5.68
N LEU A 32 9.71 -15.36 6.91
CA LEU A 32 9.20 -14.64 8.08
C LEU A 32 9.99 -13.36 8.39
N ALA A 33 11.19 -13.22 7.85
CA ALA A 33 12.06 -12.05 8.05
C ALA A 33 11.75 -10.88 7.11
N VAL A 34 11.00 -11.12 6.03
CA VAL A 34 10.67 -10.08 5.06
C VAL A 34 9.68 -9.09 5.66
N ARG A 35 10.00 -7.81 5.56
CA ARG A 35 9.19 -6.70 6.05
C ARG A 35 8.93 -5.72 4.93
N PRO A 36 7.82 -4.97 4.98
CA PRO A 36 7.59 -3.84 4.08
C PRO A 36 8.71 -2.82 4.19
N ILE A 37 9.10 -2.27 3.04
CA ILE A 37 10.14 -1.24 2.94
C ILE A 37 9.48 0.08 2.57
N VAL A 38 9.81 1.14 3.30
CA VAL A 38 9.37 2.51 3.01
C VAL A 38 10.54 3.26 2.39
N ILE A 39 10.34 3.82 1.21
CA ILE A 39 11.35 4.58 0.45
C ILE A 39 10.80 5.97 0.09
N SER A 40 11.70 6.89 -0.26
CA SER A 40 11.30 8.21 -0.78
C SER A 40 10.52 8.06 -2.09
N ASN A 41 9.46 8.85 -2.28
CA ASN A 41 8.75 8.86 -3.57
C ASN A 41 9.49 9.61 -4.68
N ASN A 42 10.64 10.23 -4.36
CA ASN A 42 11.53 10.81 -5.36
C ASN A 42 12.51 9.80 -5.94
N ASP A 43 12.59 8.59 -5.34
CA ASP A 43 13.44 7.53 -5.84
C ASP A 43 12.83 6.88 -7.08
N VAL A 44 13.68 6.50 -8.02
CA VAL A 44 13.31 5.67 -9.16
C VAL A 44 13.57 4.23 -8.79
N LEU A 45 12.49 3.45 -8.70
CA LEU A 45 12.56 2.04 -8.34
C LEU A 45 12.70 1.19 -9.61
N LYS A 46 13.74 0.37 -9.66
CA LYS A 46 13.92 -0.66 -10.70
C LYS A 46 13.74 -2.03 -10.08
N ILE A 47 12.82 -2.81 -10.61
CA ILE A 47 12.50 -4.16 -10.15
C ILE A 47 12.79 -5.13 -11.27
N GLU A 48 13.77 -6.02 -11.05
CA GLU A 48 14.02 -7.15 -11.93
C GLU A 48 13.15 -8.32 -11.47
N VAL A 49 12.32 -8.81 -12.39
CA VAL A 49 11.45 -9.95 -12.14
C VAL A 49 12.04 -11.17 -12.83
N LEU A 50 12.35 -12.18 -12.00
CA LEU A 50 12.78 -13.50 -12.45
C LEU A 50 11.77 -14.54 -11.97
N SER A 51 11.12 -15.21 -12.87
CA SER A 51 10.13 -16.25 -12.57
C SER A 51 10.59 -17.59 -13.15
N ARG A 52 10.14 -18.68 -12.53
CA ARG A 52 10.30 -20.02 -13.10
C ARG A 52 9.37 -20.25 -14.30
N ASN A 53 8.30 -19.48 -14.36
CA ASN A 53 7.36 -19.51 -15.47
C ASN A 53 7.79 -18.52 -16.56
N GLU A 54 7.48 -18.82 -17.82
CA GLU A 54 7.77 -17.94 -18.94
C GLU A 54 7.02 -16.60 -18.86
N LYS A 55 5.87 -16.60 -18.19
CA LYS A 55 4.97 -15.46 -18.07
C LYS A 55 4.60 -15.20 -16.62
N PHE A 56 4.36 -13.94 -16.30
CA PHE A 56 3.78 -13.51 -15.03
C PHE A 56 2.75 -12.40 -15.24
N LEU A 57 1.90 -12.20 -14.24
CA LEU A 57 0.84 -11.21 -14.26
C LEU A 57 1.29 -9.96 -13.49
N LEU A 58 1.28 -8.82 -14.17
CA LEU A 58 1.40 -7.50 -13.55
C LEU A 58 -0.02 -6.91 -13.42
N THR A 59 -0.35 -6.44 -12.23
CA THR A 59 -1.59 -5.69 -11.99
C THR A 59 -1.25 -4.27 -11.61
N VAL A 60 -1.78 -3.31 -12.36
CA VAL A 60 -1.65 -1.87 -12.08
C VAL A 60 -3.06 -1.33 -11.88
N ASP A 61 -3.37 -0.93 -10.64
CA ASP A 61 -4.74 -0.59 -10.22
C ASP A 61 -5.72 -1.72 -10.55
N SER A 62 -6.60 -1.55 -11.53
CA SER A 62 -7.57 -2.54 -12.01
C SER A 62 -7.14 -3.26 -13.29
N GLU A 63 -6.08 -2.83 -13.93
CA GLU A 63 -5.60 -3.42 -15.18
C GLU A 63 -4.67 -4.60 -14.92
N ARG A 64 -4.81 -5.65 -15.73
CA ARG A 64 -3.99 -6.86 -15.68
C ARG A 64 -3.24 -7.01 -16.98
N ILE A 65 -1.92 -7.10 -16.89
CA ILE A 65 -1.03 -7.21 -18.02
C ILE A 65 -0.19 -8.48 -17.86
N THR A 66 -0.22 -9.34 -18.86
CA THR A 66 0.66 -10.53 -18.88
C THR A 66 1.98 -10.13 -19.51
N LEU A 67 3.07 -10.37 -18.81
CA LEU A 67 4.42 -10.03 -19.23
C LEU A 67 5.28 -11.28 -19.34
N GLU A 68 6.26 -11.25 -20.23
CA GLU A 68 7.22 -12.32 -20.44
C GLU A 68 8.46 -12.13 -19.56
N ASN A 69 9.01 -13.22 -19.11
CA ASN A 69 10.19 -13.29 -18.24
C ASN A 69 11.46 -13.48 -19.08
N PRO A 70 12.59 -12.81 -18.78
CA PRO A 70 12.81 -11.82 -17.72
C PRO A 70 12.37 -10.40 -18.12
N ILE A 71 12.00 -9.59 -17.13
CA ILE A 71 11.67 -8.17 -17.36
C ILE A 71 12.17 -7.27 -16.23
N THR A 72 12.49 -6.03 -16.59
CA THR A 72 12.78 -4.96 -15.63
C THR A 72 11.64 -3.95 -15.63
N LEU A 73 11.01 -3.74 -14.48
CA LEU A 73 10.00 -2.73 -14.26
C LEU A 73 10.66 -1.47 -13.68
N THR A 74 10.33 -0.31 -14.22
CA THR A 74 10.77 0.97 -13.69
C THR A 74 9.54 1.73 -13.17
N ILE A 75 9.59 2.14 -11.89
CA ILE A 75 8.52 2.88 -11.23
C ILE A 75 9.09 4.22 -10.79
N SER A 76 8.44 5.30 -11.19
CA SER A 76 8.80 6.67 -10.83
C SER A 76 7.56 7.51 -10.58
N LYS A 77 7.75 8.58 -9.82
CA LYS A 77 6.70 9.56 -9.56
C LYS A 77 6.46 10.40 -10.81
N GLU A 78 5.18 10.62 -11.13
CA GLU A 78 4.79 11.53 -12.20
C GLU A 78 4.85 13.00 -11.77
N ASN A 79 4.92 13.90 -12.77
CA ASN A 79 5.02 15.36 -12.57
C ASN A 79 3.67 16.03 -12.32
N PHE A 80 2.58 15.29 -12.32
CA PHE A 80 1.25 15.81 -12.05
C PHE A 80 0.65 15.24 -10.77
N THR A 81 -0.36 15.93 -10.26
CA THR A 81 -1.13 15.52 -9.08
C THR A 81 -2.62 15.47 -9.40
N ILE A 82 -3.30 14.49 -8.84
CA ILE A 82 -4.76 14.39 -8.90
C ILE A 82 -5.35 15.07 -7.67
N LYS A 83 -6.25 16.01 -7.88
CA LYS A 83 -6.98 16.70 -6.81
C LYS A 83 -8.29 15.97 -6.54
N THR A 84 -8.53 15.61 -5.28
CA THR A 84 -9.80 15.03 -4.84
C THR A 84 -10.58 16.02 -4.01
N THR A 85 -11.90 16.07 -4.22
CA THR A 85 -12.81 16.91 -3.42
C THR A 85 -13.28 16.13 -2.20
N ARG A 86 -13.19 16.74 -1.02
CA ARG A 86 -13.75 16.21 0.22
C ARG A 86 -14.90 17.07 0.67
N PHE A 87 -16.07 16.48 0.88
CA PHE A 87 -17.28 17.17 1.35
C PHE A 87 -17.35 17.30 2.87
N LEU A 88 -16.62 16.46 3.62
CA LEU A 88 -16.60 16.46 5.08
C LEU A 88 -15.19 16.77 5.59
N LYS A 89 -15.12 17.59 6.65
CA LYS A 89 -13.89 17.86 7.41
C LYS A 89 -13.59 16.68 8.35
N SER A 90 -13.26 15.52 7.82
CA SER A 90 -12.70 14.44 8.63
C SER A 90 -11.18 14.51 8.57
N ASP A 91 -10.53 14.52 9.71
CA ASP A 91 -9.08 14.40 9.78
C ASP A 91 -8.66 12.92 9.60
N PHE A 92 -7.38 12.72 9.28
CA PHE A 92 -6.85 11.39 9.01
C PHE A 92 -6.96 10.46 10.23
N TYR A 93 -6.74 10.97 11.42
CA TYR A 93 -6.71 10.17 12.65
C TYR A 93 -8.10 9.71 13.07
N SER A 94 -9.13 10.56 12.93
CA SER A 94 -10.51 10.14 13.16
C SER A 94 -10.95 9.05 12.17
N VAL A 95 -10.54 9.14 10.90
CA VAL A 95 -10.81 8.08 9.91
C VAL A 95 -10.16 6.76 10.29
N ILE A 96 -8.89 6.76 10.73
CA ILE A 96 -8.22 5.54 11.21
C ILE A 96 -8.95 4.95 12.41
N ARG A 97 -9.32 5.78 13.37
CA ARG A 97 -10.04 5.33 14.57
C ARG A 97 -11.38 4.71 14.22
N GLU A 98 -12.18 5.37 13.39
CA GLU A 98 -13.51 4.91 13.02
C GLU A 98 -13.51 3.70 12.09
N LYS A 99 -12.62 3.72 11.07
CA LYS A 99 -12.62 2.70 10.01
C LYS A 99 -11.78 1.47 10.34
N LEU A 100 -10.68 1.65 11.08
CA LEU A 100 -9.73 0.59 11.41
C LEU A 100 -9.76 0.21 12.89
N LEU A 101 -10.63 0.85 13.69
CA LEU A 101 -10.74 0.65 15.16
C LEU A 101 -9.39 0.85 15.88
N TRP A 102 -8.53 1.67 15.32
CA TRP A 102 -7.18 1.88 15.85
C TRP A 102 -7.21 2.62 17.19
N GLY A 103 -6.60 2.03 18.21
CA GLY A 103 -6.59 2.59 19.56
C GLY A 103 -7.93 2.46 20.32
N ILE A 104 -8.89 1.69 19.79
CA ILE A 104 -10.14 1.40 20.47
C ILE A 104 -9.99 0.08 21.23
N ASP A 105 -10.21 0.11 22.54
CA ASP A 105 -10.32 -1.10 23.35
C ASP A 105 -11.79 -1.57 23.36
N LEU A 106 -12.06 -2.63 22.62
CA LEU A 106 -13.42 -3.17 22.46
C LEU A 106 -14.01 -3.68 23.79
N ARG A 107 -13.17 -3.97 24.80
CA ARG A 107 -13.63 -4.42 26.13
C ARG A 107 -14.39 -3.34 26.90
N ASN A 108 -14.15 -2.06 26.56
CA ASN A 108 -14.81 -0.94 27.21
C ASN A 108 -16.23 -0.65 26.66
N PHE A 109 -16.66 -1.31 25.59
CA PHE A 109 -18.00 -1.15 25.02
C PHE A 109 -19.06 -2.06 25.64
N GLU A 110 -18.68 -3.07 26.46
CA GLU A 110 -19.61 -4.01 27.10
C GLU A 110 -20.13 -3.53 28.47
N THR A 111 -19.67 -2.38 28.97
CA THR A 111 -19.99 -1.91 30.33
C THR A 111 -21.04 -0.82 30.42
N GLU A 112 -21.69 -0.42 29.33
CA GLU A 112 -22.74 0.59 29.30
C GLU A 112 -24.12 0.03 28.88
N ASN A 113 -24.48 -1.17 29.34
CA ASN A 113 -25.87 -1.69 29.25
C ASN A 113 -26.38 -2.05 30.64
#